data_e6072aba3ea2dc8ba88996a008567fbb
#
_entry.id   e6072aba3ea2dc8ba88996a008567fbb
#
_cell.length_a   1.000
_cell.length_b   1.000
_cell.length_c   1.000
_cell.angle_alpha   90.00
_cell.angle_beta   90.00
_cell.angle_gamma   90.00
#
_symmetry.space_group_name_H-M   'P 1'
#
loop_
_entity.id
_entity.type
_entity.pdbx_description
1 polymer ?
#
loop_
_entity_poly.entity_id
_entity_poly.type
_entity_poly.pdbx_seq_one_letter_code
_entity_poly.pdbx_strand_id
1 'polypeptide(L)'
;DVAPSRGLGDVYKRQAEHGIIFIDEIDKLAKKRNANQRDVSGESVQQGMLKLLEGSEVEVPVGASSKNAMVPMTTVDTRNILFICGGAFPGLEDIIKERLNKEASIGFKADLKDKYDGDENLLMQATVDDIRKFGMIPEFIGRLPIMFSLEALTEDMLVKILKEPKNAIIKQYQKLLEMDEVRLEFDDDALYAIAKMAKEKKVGARALRAIIEDFMLDIMYEIPKDDNIGTVTILSLIHISEPTRRSYI
;
A
#
# COMPACT_ATOMS: atom_id res chain seq x y z
N ASP A 1 6.33 47.19 14.03
CA ASP A 1 7.15 46.06 13.59
C ASP A 1 6.40 44.76 13.85
N VAL A 2 5.53 44.39 12.92
CA VAL A 2 4.86 43.09 12.95
C VAL A 2 5.82 42.10 12.29
N ALA A 3 6.42 41.24 13.08
CA ALA A 3 7.33 40.21 12.60
C ALA A 3 6.67 39.36 11.51
N PRO A 4 7.22 39.25 10.31
CA PRO A 4 6.63 38.52 9.21
C PRO A 4 6.49 37.00 9.49
N SER A 5 7.10 36.51 10.56
CA SER A 5 7.00 35.08 11.00
C SER A 5 5.66 34.69 11.60
N ARG A 6 4.86 35.61 12.17
CA ARG A 6 3.54 35.28 12.74
C ARG A 6 2.52 34.95 11.66
N GLY A 7 2.51 35.67 10.55
CA GLY A 7 1.59 35.39 9.45
C GLY A 7 1.82 34.04 8.76
N LEU A 8 3.09 33.61 8.61
CA LEU A 8 3.44 32.30 8.06
C LEU A 8 2.99 31.17 8.99
N GLY A 9 3.17 31.31 10.30
CA GLY A 9 2.72 30.30 11.28
C GLY A 9 1.22 30.06 11.23
N ASP A 10 0.42 31.13 11.09
CA ASP A 10 -1.04 31.04 10.95
C ASP A 10 -1.47 30.39 9.63
N VAL A 11 -0.73 30.64 8.55
CA VAL A 11 -0.98 29.97 7.25
C VAL A 11 -0.73 28.46 7.34
N TYR A 12 0.41 28.05 7.91
CA TYR A 12 0.72 26.62 8.09
C TYR A 12 -0.25 25.93 9.04
N LYS A 13 -0.69 26.59 10.12
CA LYS A 13 -1.70 26.08 11.01
C LYS A 13 -3.01 25.81 10.25
N ARG A 14 -3.52 26.78 9.48
CA ARG A 14 -4.74 26.61 8.68
C ARG A 14 -4.61 25.52 7.63
N GLN A 15 -3.44 25.36 7.00
CA GLN A 15 -3.18 24.26 6.07
C GLN A 15 -3.23 22.91 6.77
N ALA A 16 -2.63 22.79 7.96
CA ALA A 16 -2.67 21.56 8.75
C ALA A 16 -4.10 21.20 9.17
N GLU A 17 -4.90 22.18 9.57
CA GLU A 17 -6.30 22.01 10.01
C GLU A 17 -7.25 21.58 8.88
N HIS A 18 -6.83 21.69 7.61
CA HIS A 18 -7.59 21.27 6.42
C HIS A 18 -6.82 20.25 5.59
N GLY A 19 -5.94 19.49 6.21
CA GLY A 19 -5.09 18.51 5.59
C GLY A 19 -5.73 17.14 5.41
N ILE A 20 -4.95 16.22 4.86
CA ILE A 20 -5.27 14.80 4.76
C ILE A 20 -4.19 14.03 5.52
N ILE A 21 -4.61 13.16 6.43
CA ILE A 21 -3.71 12.26 7.16
C ILE A 21 -4.00 10.85 6.72
N PHE A 22 -2.98 10.20 6.15
CA PHE A 22 -3.03 8.79 5.81
C PHE A 22 -2.29 7.98 6.87
N ILE A 23 -2.99 6.98 7.44
CA ILE A 23 -2.45 6.07 8.47
C ILE A 23 -2.43 4.68 7.86
N ASP A 24 -1.23 4.17 7.59
CA ASP A 24 -1.05 2.84 7.02
C ASP A 24 -0.89 1.79 8.13
N GLU A 25 -1.08 0.52 7.75
CA GLU A 25 -0.94 -0.65 8.64
C GLU A 25 -1.78 -0.59 9.92
N ILE A 26 -3.00 -0.03 9.83
CA ILE A 26 -3.90 0.11 10.97
C ILE A 26 -4.28 -1.25 11.61
N ASP A 27 -4.25 -2.32 10.82
CA ASP A 27 -4.47 -3.69 11.26
C ASP A 27 -3.46 -4.17 12.31
N LYS A 28 -2.27 -3.56 12.39
CA LYS A 28 -1.26 -3.87 13.41
C LYS A 28 -1.68 -3.44 14.82
N LEU A 29 -2.65 -2.53 14.91
CA LEU A 29 -3.21 -2.08 16.17
C LEU A 29 -4.33 -2.99 16.69
N ALA A 30 -4.76 -3.99 15.89
CA ALA A 30 -5.79 -4.92 16.29
C ALA A 30 -5.33 -5.81 17.45
N LYS A 31 -6.24 -6.05 18.40
CA LYS A 31 -5.99 -6.92 19.57
C LYS A 31 -5.81 -8.38 19.11
N LYS A 32 -4.66 -8.97 19.37
CA LYS A 32 -4.39 -10.38 19.04
C LYS A 32 -5.22 -11.31 19.92
N ARG A 33 -5.96 -12.24 19.32
CA ARG A 33 -6.85 -13.19 20.02
C ARG A 33 -6.14 -14.20 20.93
N ASN A 34 -4.85 -14.47 20.72
CA ASN A 34 -4.11 -15.57 21.37
C ASN A 34 -3.05 -15.15 22.38
N ALA A 35 -3.04 -13.90 22.82
CA ALA A 35 -2.09 -13.48 23.84
C ALA A 35 -2.66 -13.82 25.23
N ASN A 36 -2.06 -14.79 25.92
CA ASN A 36 -2.23 -15.01 27.37
C ASN A 36 -1.78 -13.80 28.22
N GLN A 37 -1.22 -12.78 27.59
CA GLN A 37 -0.96 -11.45 28.13
C GLN A 37 -1.91 -10.47 27.46
N ARG A 38 -2.64 -9.69 28.26
CA ARG A 38 -3.39 -8.53 27.76
C ARG A 38 -2.46 -7.69 26.89
N ASP A 39 -2.68 -7.73 25.59
CA ASP A 39 -2.00 -6.82 24.68
C ASP A 39 -2.65 -5.43 24.82
N VAL A 40 -2.24 -4.76 25.90
CA VAL A 40 -2.76 -3.44 26.28
C VAL A 40 -2.25 -2.37 25.33
N SER A 41 -1.18 -2.67 24.57
CA SER A 41 -0.50 -1.67 23.74
C SER A 41 -1.32 -1.26 22.51
N GLY A 42 -1.88 -2.21 21.75
CA GLY A 42 -2.67 -1.91 20.55
C GLY A 42 -3.98 -1.20 20.87
N GLU A 43 -4.71 -1.65 21.90
CA GLU A 43 -5.95 -1.03 22.34
C GLU A 43 -5.71 0.40 22.87
N SER A 44 -4.65 0.62 23.63
CA SER A 44 -4.29 1.96 24.13
C SER A 44 -3.96 2.93 23.01
N VAL A 45 -3.29 2.46 21.93
CA VAL A 45 -3.00 3.29 20.76
C VAL A 45 -4.31 3.63 20.01
N GLN A 46 -5.21 2.66 19.80
CA GLN A 46 -6.51 2.93 19.19
C GLN A 46 -7.29 3.96 20.01
N GLN A 47 -7.33 3.83 21.34
CA GLN A 47 -7.96 4.81 22.23
C GLN A 47 -7.29 6.19 22.17
N GLY A 48 -5.96 6.25 22.11
CA GLY A 48 -5.23 7.50 21.94
C GLY A 48 -5.55 8.22 20.62
N MET A 49 -5.75 7.46 19.54
CA MET A 49 -6.13 8.00 18.24
C MET A 49 -7.57 8.51 18.18
N LEU A 50 -8.49 8.04 19.05
CA LEU A 50 -9.85 8.52 19.10
C LEU A 50 -9.95 10.04 19.27
N LYS A 51 -9.08 10.61 20.10
CA LYS A 51 -9.06 12.07 20.31
C LYS A 51 -8.82 12.84 19.01
N LEU A 52 -7.95 12.31 18.13
CA LEU A 52 -7.67 12.92 16.82
C LEU A 52 -8.87 12.79 15.88
N LEU A 53 -9.48 11.59 15.84
CA LEU A 53 -10.60 11.26 14.97
C LEU A 53 -11.92 11.93 15.41
N GLU A 54 -12.07 12.22 16.69
CA GLU A 54 -13.25 12.91 17.25
C GLU A 54 -13.27 14.40 16.94
N GLY A 55 -12.15 14.97 16.53
CA GLY A 55 -12.00 16.39 16.33
C GLY A 55 -11.73 17.13 17.63
N SER A 56 -10.47 17.33 17.94
CA SER A 56 -10.02 18.04 19.14
C SER A 56 -8.92 19.02 18.83
N GLU A 57 -8.67 19.92 19.75
CA GLU A 57 -7.49 20.75 19.74
C GLU A 57 -6.30 19.97 20.30
N VAL A 58 -5.25 19.84 19.48
CA VAL A 58 -4.04 19.09 19.81
C VAL A 58 -2.84 20.04 19.78
N GLU A 59 -2.06 20.02 20.85
CA GLU A 59 -0.81 20.76 20.92
C GLU A 59 0.29 20.01 20.15
N VAL A 60 0.90 20.69 19.19
CA VAL A 60 2.01 20.18 18.37
C VAL A 60 3.22 21.10 18.46
N PRO A 61 4.44 20.54 18.54
CA PRO A 61 5.66 21.34 18.57
C PRO A 61 5.92 21.97 17.20
N VAL A 62 6.28 23.26 17.19
CA VAL A 62 6.58 24.02 15.97
C VAL A 62 8.10 24.11 15.80
N GLY A 63 8.59 23.65 14.64
CA GLY A 63 10.00 23.83 14.25
C GLY A 63 11.00 22.93 14.97
N ALA A 64 10.57 21.86 15.65
CA ALA A 64 11.48 20.96 16.34
C ALA A 64 11.71 19.65 15.61
N SER A 65 12.97 19.37 15.35
CA SER A 65 13.44 18.02 15.01
C SER A 65 13.80 17.19 16.25
N SER A 66 13.74 17.74 17.47
CA SER A 66 14.09 17.04 18.70
C SER A 66 13.13 17.35 19.87
N LYS A 67 12.98 16.36 20.75
CA LYS A 67 12.12 16.39 21.95
C LYS A 67 12.61 17.31 23.07
N ASN A 68 13.21 18.45 22.79
CA ASN A 68 13.67 19.39 23.81
C ASN A 68 12.50 20.16 24.41
N ALA A 69 12.49 20.29 25.73
CA ALA A 69 11.41 20.83 26.54
C ALA A 69 11.11 22.36 26.36
N MET A 70 11.81 23.04 25.45
CA MET A 70 11.66 24.48 25.18
C MET A 70 11.14 24.81 23.77
N VAL A 71 10.48 23.86 23.11
CA VAL A 71 9.93 24.10 21.77
C VAL A 71 8.60 24.82 21.89
N PRO A 72 8.36 25.89 21.13
CA PRO A 72 7.05 26.54 21.12
C PRO A 72 6.00 25.57 20.62
N MET A 73 4.91 25.44 21.38
CA MET A 73 3.76 24.62 21.03
C MET A 73 2.72 25.45 20.30
N THR A 74 2.06 24.88 19.32
CA THR A 74 0.87 25.45 18.70
C THR A 74 -0.28 24.48 18.76
N THR A 75 -1.49 24.99 18.84
CA THR A 75 -2.71 24.19 18.88
C THR A 75 -3.25 24.03 17.47
N VAL A 76 -3.54 22.79 17.06
CA VAL A 76 -4.15 22.44 15.77
C VAL A 76 -5.50 21.81 16.03
N ASP A 77 -6.54 22.28 15.34
CA ASP A 77 -7.89 21.72 15.38
C ASP A 77 -8.02 20.62 14.32
N THR A 78 -8.34 19.40 14.75
CA THR A 78 -8.40 18.22 13.87
C THR A 78 -9.78 18.00 13.24
N ARG A 79 -10.80 18.81 13.55
CA ARG A 79 -12.20 18.62 13.09
C ARG A 79 -12.36 18.60 11.57
N ASN A 80 -11.52 19.34 10.83
CA ASN A 80 -11.59 19.43 9.37
C ASN A 80 -10.46 18.66 8.67
N ILE A 81 -9.77 17.77 9.36
CA ILE A 81 -8.75 16.92 8.79
C ILE A 81 -9.42 15.63 8.30
N LEU A 82 -9.14 15.26 7.03
CA LEU A 82 -9.57 13.96 6.50
C LEU A 82 -8.58 12.88 6.94
N PHE A 83 -9.10 11.86 7.63
CA PHE A 83 -8.33 10.68 8.00
C PHE A 83 -8.63 9.53 7.04
N ILE A 84 -7.59 8.93 6.47
CA ILE A 84 -7.67 7.74 5.64
C ILE A 84 -6.83 6.66 6.31
N CYS A 85 -7.46 5.56 6.74
CA CYS A 85 -6.78 4.45 7.39
C CYS A 85 -6.71 3.26 6.43
N GLY A 86 -5.51 2.72 6.21
CA GLY A 86 -5.27 1.56 5.37
C GLY A 86 -4.66 0.40 6.14
N GLY A 87 -4.89 -0.84 5.68
CA GLY A 87 -4.28 -2.03 6.25
C GLY A 87 -4.57 -3.26 5.40
N ALA A 88 -3.73 -4.30 5.53
CA ALA A 88 -3.87 -5.55 4.81
C ALA A 88 -4.84 -6.55 5.48
N PHE A 89 -5.06 -6.43 6.78
CA PHE A 89 -5.96 -7.27 7.60
C PHE A 89 -5.77 -8.78 7.38
N PRO A 90 -4.55 -9.34 7.52
CA PRO A 90 -4.29 -10.75 7.28
C PRO A 90 -5.14 -11.64 8.20
N GLY A 91 -5.88 -12.60 7.61
CA GLY A 91 -6.80 -13.48 8.34
C GLY A 91 -8.22 -12.91 8.51
N LEU A 92 -8.53 -11.72 7.99
CA LEU A 92 -9.89 -11.20 7.93
C LEU A 92 -10.76 -12.04 7.01
N GLU A 93 -10.19 -12.57 5.92
CA GLU A 93 -10.87 -13.49 5.01
C GLU A 93 -11.44 -14.71 5.71
N ASP A 94 -10.72 -15.31 6.66
CA ASP A 94 -11.18 -16.45 7.42
C ASP A 94 -12.40 -16.11 8.31
N ILE A 95 -12.41 -14.90 8.87
CA ILE A 95 -13.53 -14.39 9.66
C ILE A 95 -14.78 -14.19 8.80
N ILE A 96 -14.58 -13.67 7.58
CA ILE A 96 -15.68 -13.48 6.61
C ILE A 96 -16.21 -14.82 6.14
N LYS A 97 -15.33 -15.77 5.79
CA LYS A 97 -15.72 -17.15 5.42
C LYS A 97 -16.53 -17.82 6.53
N GLU A 98 -16.09 -17.70 7.78
CA GLU A 98 -16.81 -18.27 8.92
C GLU A 98 -18.22 -17.68 9.06
N ARG A 99 -18.36 -16.35 8.87
CA ARG A 99 -19.68 -15.69 8.91
C ARG A 99 -20.59 -16.18 7.78
N LEU A 100 -20.10 -16.14 6.54
CA LEU A 100 -20.87 -16.53 5.36
C LEU A 100 -21.29 -18.02 5.40
N ASN A 101 -20.42 -18.90 5.89
CA ASN A 101 -20.74 -20.31 6.07
C ASN A 101 -21.80 -20.53 7.16
N LYS A 102 -21.77 -19.76 8.24
CA LYS A 102 -22.81 -19.81 9.27
C LYS A 102 -24.17 -19.34 8.75
N GLU A 103 -24.20 -18.24 8.02
CA GLU A 103 -25.42 -17.71 7.40
C GLU A 103 -26.02 -18.71 6.40
N ALA A 104 -25.18 -19.37 5.59
CA ALA A 104 -25.58 -20.37 4.63
C ALA A 104 -26.06 -21.69 5.29
N SER A 105 -25.48 -22.08 6.43
CA SER A 105 -25.87 -23.32 7.14
C SER A 105 -27.25 -23.26 7.79
N ILE A 106 -27.77 -22.07 8.05
CA ILE A 106 -29.16 -21.87 8.54
C ILE A 106 -30.17 -22.12 7.42
N GLY A 107 -29.74 -22.07 6.14
CA GLY A 107 -30.63 -22.22 4.98
C GLY A 107 -30.71 -23.60 4.36
N PHE A 108 -29.64 -24.38 4.22
CA PHE A 108 -29.63 -25.77 3.68
C PHE A 108 -28.22 -26.42 3.81
N LYS A 109 -28.22 -27.78 3.94
CA LYS A 109 -27.15 -28.74 4.23
C LYS A 109 -25.83 -28.62 3.45
N ALA A 110 -24.75 -28.75 4.18
CA ALA A 110 -23.59 -29.69 4.07
C ALA A 110 -22.49 -29.49 3.02
N ASP A 111 -22.60 -28.75 1.89
CA ASP A 111 -21.54 -28.72 0.86
C ASP A 111 -20.93 -27.31 0.62
N LEU A 112 -21.03 -26.42 1.57
CA LEU A 112 -20.66 -25.01 1.39
C LEU A 112 -19.24 -24.64 1.87
N LYS A 113 -18.47 -25.60 2.40
CA LYS A 113 -17.12 -25.30 2.94
C LYS A 113 -16.16 -24.79 1.88
N ASP A 114 -16.32 -25.21 0.64
CA ASP A 114 -15.38 -24.89 -0.45
C ASP A 114 -15.87 -23.76 -1.37
N LYS A 115 -17.09 -23.22 -1.14
CA LYS A 115 -17.68 -22.24 -2.07
C LYS A 115 -16.93 -20.90 -2.15
N TYR A 116 -16.24 -20.53 -1.08
CA TYR A 116 -15.52 -19.26 -0.97
C TYR A 116 -13.99 -19.44 -1.00
N ASP A 117 -13.52 -20.71 -1.21
CA ASP A 117 -12.10 -20.95 -1.37
C ASP A 117 -11.66 -20.54 -2.78
N GLY A 118 -10.75 -19.57 -2.83
CA GLY A 118 -10.26 -19.01 -4.09
C GLY A 118 -10.97 -17.75 -4.56
N ASP A 119 -11.94 -17.20 -3.82
CA ASP A 119 -12.52 -15.90 -4.13
C ASP A 119 -11.53 -14.78 -3.78
N GLU A 120 -10.85 -14.25 -4.81
CA GLU A 120 -9.87 -13.17 -4.69
C GLU A 120 -10.49 -11.85 -4.15
N ASN A 121 -11.82 -11.70 -4.20
CA ASN A 121 -12.55 -10.49 -3.81
C ASN A 121 -13.38 -10.65 -2.52
N LEU A 122 -13.09 -11.68 -1.72
CA LEU A 122 -13.84 -11.96 -0.49
C LEU A 122 -13.86 -10.77 0.49
N LEU A 123 -12.79 -9.99 0.54
CA LEU A 123 -12.69 -8.79 1.38
C LEU A 123 -13.74 -7.72 1.03
N MET A 124 -14.30 -7.72 -0.19
CA MET A 124 -15.41 -6.81 -0.55
C MET A 124 -16.69 -7.08 0.25
N GLN A 125 -16.81 -8.28 0.83
CA GLN A 125 -17.94 -8.68 1.67
C GLN A 125 -17.70 -8.40 3.17
N ALA A 126 -16.60 -7.71 3.51
CA ALA A 126 -16.27 -7.37 4.89
C ALA A 126 -17.33 -6.45 5.50
N THR A 127 -17.69 -6.74 6.74
CA THR A 127 -18.62 -5.96 7.53
C THR A 127 -17.93 -5.35 8.75
N VAL A 128 -18.55 -4.36 9.36
CA VAL A 128 -18.09 -3.76 10.62
C VAL A 128 -17.87 -4.82 11.71
N ASP A 129 -18.76 -5.83 11.76
CA ASP A 129 -18.65 -6.91 12.74
C ASP A 129 -17.47 -7.84 12.49
N ASP A 130 -17.06 -8.02 11.24
CA ASP A 130 -15.84 -8.78 10.90
C ASP A 130 -14.59 -8.04 11.36
N ILE A 131 -14.52 -6.73 11.15
CA ILE A 131 -13.43 -5.87 11.63
C ILE A 131 -13.38 -5.85 13.17
N ARG A 132 -14.52 -5.84 13.83
CA ARG A 132 -14.62 -5.99 15.30
C ARG A 132 -14.08 -7.34 15.76
N LYS A 133 -14.47 -8.42 15.09
CA LYS A 133 -13.98 -9.76 15.40
C LYS A 133 -12.48 -9.89 15.12
N PHE A 134 -11.96 -9.16 14.16
CA PHE A 134 -10.52 -9.11 13.87
C PHE A 134 -9.73 -8.50 15.04
N GLY A 135 -10.31 -7.59 15.82
CA GLY A 135 -9.71 -7.03 17.03
C GLY A 135 -9.64 -5.50 17.08
N MET A 136 -10.36 -4.82 16.19
CA MET A 136 -10.51 -3.37 16.27
C MET A 136 -11.58 -3.00 17.29
N ILE A 137 -11.37 -1.93 18.06
CA ILE A 137 -12.36 -1.49 19.05
C ILE A 137 -13.55 -0.81 18.37
N PRO A 138 -14.78 -1.02 18.88
CA PRO A 138 -16.00 -0.48 18.28
C PRO A 138 -16.00 1.04 18.14
N GLU A 139 -15.46 1.75 19.13
CA GLU A 139 -15.38 3.20 19.15
C GLU A 139 -14.51 3.73 18.00
N PHE A 140 -13.39 3.04 17.71
CA PHE A 140 -12.49 3.40 16.62
C PHE A 140 -13.15 3.20 15.26
N ILE A 141 -13.82 2.06 15.05
CA ILE A 141 -14.54 1.76 13.81
C ILE A 141 -15.68 2.76 13.60
N GLY A 142 -16.39 3.13 14.68
CA GLY A 142 -17.47 4.10 14.64
C GLY A 142 -17.05 5.50 14.17
N ARG A 143 -15.76 5.83 14.27
CA ARG A 143 -15.20 7.10 13.76
C ARG A 143 -14.71 7.02 12.32
N LEU A 144 -14.68 5.83 11.74
CA LEU A 144 -14.31 5.56 10.35
C LEU A 144 -15.52 4.92 9.62
N PRO A 145 -16.59 5.67 9.38
CA PRO A 145 -17.86 5.10 8.93
C PRO A 145 -17.82 4.59 7.48
N ILE A 146 -16.88 5.08 6.68
CA ILE A 146 -16.73 4.67 5.30
C ILE A 146 -15.65 3.56 5.24
N MET A 147 -16.08 2.37 4.84
CA MET A 147 -15.22 1.21 4.71
C MET A 147 -15.34 0.66 3.28
N PHE A 148 -14.20 0.39 2.67
CA PHE A 148 -14.14 -0.25 1.35
C PHE A 148 -12.90 -1.12 1.26
N SER A 149 -12.95 -2.15 0.42
CA SER A 149 -11.82 -2.97 0.05
C SER A 149 -11.39 -2.67 -1.38
N LEU A 150 -10.10 -2.89 -1.66
CA LEU A 150 -9.57 -2.83 -3.01
C LEU A 150 -9.74 -4.20 -3.66
N GLU A 151 -10.03 -4.21 -4.96
CA GLU A 151 -10.08 -5.42 -5.76
C GLU A 151 -8.69 -6.05 -5.91
N ALA A 152 -8.66 -7.37 -6.09
CA ALA A 152 -7.43 -8.07 -6.43
C ALA A 152 -6.90 -7.58 -7.78
N LEU A 153 -5.57 -7.45 -7.88
CA LEU A 153 -4.93 -6.97 -9.11
C LEU A 153 -4.98 -8.06 -10.18
N THR A 154 -5.59 -7.73 -11.32
CA THR A 154 -5.55 -8.57 -12.53
C THR A 154 -4.22 -8.38 -13.28
N GLU A 155 -3.89 -9.29 -14.19
CA GLU A 155 -2.68 -9.16 -15.04
C GLU A 155 -2.72 -7.88 -15.87
N ASP A 156 -3.87 -7.52 -16.43
CA ASP A 156 -4.06 -6.26 -17.17
C ASP A 156 -3.82 -5.03 -16.30
N MET A 157 -4.28 -5.04 -15.05
CA MET A 157 -4.01 -3.95 -14.11
C MET A 157 -2.52 -3.85 -13.79
N LEU A 158 -1.82 -4.98 -13.61
CA LEU A 158 -0.39 -5.01 -13.36
C LEU A 158 0.39 -4.47 -14.58
N VAL A 159 -0.01 -4.81 -15.81
CA VAL A 159 0.57 -4.24 -17.04
C VAL A 159 0.33 -2.72 -17.11
N LYS A 160 -0.87 -2.25 -16.77
CA LYS A 160 -1.14 -0.80 -16.69
C LYS A 160 -0.27 -0.10 -15.65
N ILE A 161 -0.07 -0.70 -14.49
CA ILE A 161 0.82 -0.17 -13.44
C ILE A 161 2.26 -0.02 -13.95
N LEU A 162 2.71 -0.92 -14.82
CA LEU A 162 4.05 -0.84 -15.43
C LEU A 162 4.19 0.31 -16.43
N LYS A 163 3.12 0.64 -17.19
CA LYS A 163 3.16 1.57 -18.33
C LYS A 163 2.59 2.96 -18.03
N GLU A 164 1.40 3.03 -17.41
CA GLU A 164 0.58 4.24 -17.41
C GLU A 164 1.03 5.31 -16.40
N PRO A 165 1.38 5.00 -15.14
CA PRO A 165 1.70 6.02 -14.16
C PRO A 165 2.77 7.00 -14.65
N LYS A 166 2.70 8.25 -14.21
CA LYS A 166 3.69 9.27 -14.54
C LYS A 166 5.11 8.81 -14.20
N ASN A 167 5.26 8.14 -13.06
CA ASN A 167 6.52 7.58 -12.57
C ASN A 167 6.51 6.04 -12.67
N ALA A 168 5.95 5.48 -13.77
CA ALA A 168 5.99 4.04 -14.01
C ALA A 168 7.44 3.53 -14.01
N ILE A 169 7.67 2.32 -13.48
CA ILE A 169 9.02 1.77 -13.34
C ILE A 169 9.73 1.64 -14.69
N ILE A 170 9.01 1.25 -15.73
CA ILE A 170 9.55 1.18 -17.10
C ILE A 170 10.07 2.53 -17.55
N LYS A 171 9.29 3.61 -17.34
CA LYS A 171 9.69 4.97 -17.71
C LYS A 171 10.93 5.45 -16.95
N GLN A 172 11.11 4.99 -15.71
CA GLN A 172 12.31 5.31 -14.94
C GLN A 172 13.54 4.67 -15.57
N TYR A 173 13.48 3.38 -15.96
CA TYR A 173 14.59 2.70 -16.63
C TYR A 173 14.83 3.23 -18.05
N GLN A 174 13.75 3.54 -18.80
CA GLN A 174 13.88 4.18 -20.11
C GLN A 174 14.67 5.50 -20.00
N LYS A 175 14.33 6.35 -19.03
CA LYS A 175 15.03 7.61 -18.82
C LYS A 175 16.46 7.41 -18.34
N LEU A 176 16.73 6.35 -17.57
CA LEU A 176 18.09 6.04 -17.11
C LEU A 176 18.99 5.62 -18.28
N LEU A 177 18.52 4.71 -19.12
CA LEU A 177 19.29 4.23 -20.29
C LEU A 177 19.38 5.27 -21.43
N GLU A 178 18.40 6.19 -21.51
CA GLU A 178 18.48 7.32 -22.44
C GLU A 178 19.67 8.24 -22.13
N MET A 179 20.14 8.29 -20.88
CA MET A 179 21.34 9.05 -20.50
C MET A 179 22.62 8.42 -21.07
N ASP A 180 22.59 7.12 -21.36
CA ASP A 180 23.68 6.37 -22.03
C ASP A 180 23.42 6.22 -23.55
N GLU A 181 22.50 7.04 -24.09
CA GLU A 181 22.08 7.03 -25.51
C GLU A 181 21.47 5.68 -25.97
N VAL A 182 20.98 4.86 -25.02
CA VAL A 182 20.35 3.56 -25.28
C VAL A 182 18.85 3.64 -25.11
N ARG A 183 18.11 3.15 -26.13
CA ARG A 183 16.65 3.06 -26.10
C ARG A 183 16.19 1.73 -25.51
N LEU A 184 15.35 1.79 -24.49
CA LEU A 184 14.74 0.60 -23.87
C LEU A 184 13.31 0.42 -24.34
N GLU A 185 13.01 -0.74 -24.88
CA GLU A 185 11.66 -1.13 -25.33
C GLU A 185 11.23 -2.43 -24.65
N PHE A 186 9.94 -2.53 -24.33
CA PHE A 186 9.33 -3.75 -23.81
C PHE A 186 8.23 -4.19 -24.78
N ASP A 187 8.29 -5.44 -25.17
CA ASP A 187 7.19 -6.05 -25.91
C ASP A 187 6.01 -6.35 -24.98
N ASP A 188 4.82 -6.39 -25.52
CA ASP A 188 3.60 -6.64 -24.72
C ASP A 188 3.66 -8.02 -24.08
N ASP A 189 4.16 -9.05 -24.75
CA ASP A 189 4.31 -10.41 -24.21
C ASP A 189 5.25 -10.44 -22.99
N ALA A 190 6.32 -9.65 -23.01
CA ALA A 190 7.22 -9.53 -21.87
C ALA A 190 6.54 -8.89 -20.67
N LEU A 191 5.70 -7.89 -20.90
CA LEU A 191 4.96 -7.21 -19.83
C LEU A 191 3.92 -8.12 -19.18
N TYR A 192 3.21 -8.92 -19.97
CA TYR A 192 2.28 -9.92 -19.45
C TYR A 192 3.00 -11.02 -18.69
N ALA A 193 4.20 -11.45 -19.15
CA ALA A 193 5.03 -12.41 -18.42
C ALA A 193 5.46 -11.86 -17.04
N ILE A 194 5.90 -10.59 -16.98
CA ILE A 194 6.22 -9.90 -15.72
C ILE A 194 4.99 -9.84 -14.80
N ALA A 195 3.83 -9.47 -15.34
CA ALA A 195 2.59 -9.38 -14.59
C ALA A 195 2.18 -10.74 -14.02
N LYS A 196 2.28 -11.81 -14.79
CA LYS A 196 2.01 -13.19 -14.36
C LYS A 196 2.93 -13.63 -13.23
N MET A 197 4.24 -13.42 -13.37
CA MET A 197 5.22 -13.73 -12.32
C MET A 197 4.93 -12.94 -11.03
N ALA A 198 4.52 -11.68 -11.15
CA ALA A 198 4.15 -10.86 -10.00
C ALA A 198 2.89 -11.38 -9.29
N LYS A 199 1.90 -11.84 -10.06
CA LYS A 199 0.67 -12.46 -9.52
C LYS A 199 0.99 -13.76 -8.77
N GLU A 200 1.86 -14.61 -9.31
CA GLU A 200 2.30 -15.87 -8.68
C GLU A 200 3.00 -15.64 -7.33
N LYS A 201 3.77 -14.54 -7.20
CA LYS A 201 4.45 -14.17 -5.94
C LYS A 201 3.49 -13.71 -4.85
N LYS A 202 2.21 -13.44 -5.14
CA LYS A 202 1.17 -13.00 -4.18
C LYS A 202 1.53 -11.77 -3.31
N VAL A 203 2.46 -10.93 -3.77
CA VAL A 203 2.92 -9.72 -3.06
C VAL A 203 2.38 -8.44 -3.72
N GLY A 204 1.46 -8.58 -4.67
CA GLY A 204 0.86 -7.47 -5.40
C GLY A 204 1.84 -6.71 -6.30
N ALA A 205 1.57 -5.45 -6.54
CA ALA A 205 2.37 -4.60 -7.43
C ALA A 205 3.84 -4.40 -6.97
N ARG A 206 4.15 -4.62 -5.69
CA ARG A 206 5.53 -4.53 -5.18
C ARG A 206 6.46 -5.57 -5.82
N ALA A 207 5.92 -6.73 -6.22
CA ALA A 207 6.68 -7.76 -6.92
C ALA A 207 7.19 -7.29 -8.28
N LEU A 208 6.45 -6.41 -8.97
CA LEU A 208 6.82 -5.88 -10.29
C LEU A 208 8.18 -5.21 -10.27
N ARG A 209 8.44 -4.39 -9.24
CA ARG A 209 9.72 -3.71 -9.09
C ARG A 209 10.86 -4.72 -8.94
N ALA A 210 10.73 -5.67 -8.01
CA ALA A 210 11.77 -6.66 -7.76
C ALA A 210 12.08 -7.54 -9.00
N ILE A 211 11.03 -7.90 -9.77
CA ILE A 211 11.21 -8.70 -11.00
C ILE A 211 11.97 -7.90 -12.06
N ILE A 212 11.63 -6.62 -12.25
CA ILE A 212 12.31 -5.78 -13.23
C ILE A 212 13.74 -5.47 -12.79
N GLU A 213 13.95 -5.15 -11.51
CA GLU A 213 15.29 -4.87 -10.98
C GLU A 213 16.24 -6.05 -11.19
N ASP A 214 15.77 -7.27 -11.06
CA ASP A 214 16.56 -8.50 -11.18
C ASP A 214 17.23 -8.61 -12.56
N PHE A 215 16.47 -8.50 -13.64
CA PHE A 215 17.05 -8.59 -14.99
C PHE A 215 17.63 -7.26 -15.52
N MET A 216 17.11 -6.12 -15.07
CA MET A 216 17.64 -4.83 -15.50
C MET A 216 19.05 -4.57 -14.96
N LEU A 217 19.38 -5.14 -13.80
CA LEU A 217 20.72 -5.01 -13.23
C LEU A 217 21.78 -5.59 -14.16
N ASP A 218 21.53 -6.78 -14.75
CA ASP A 218 22.44 -7.42 -15.69
C ASP A 218 22.56 -6.61 -16.98
N ILE A 219 21.45 -6.11 -17.51
CA ILE A 219 21.42 -5.28 -18.71
C ILE A 219 22.25 -4.00 -18.51
N MET A 220 22.00 -3.29 -17.39
CA MET A 220 22.74 -2.06 -17.06
C MET A 220 24.24 -2.30 -16.84
N TYR A 221 24.61 -3.50 -16.40
CA TYR A 221 26.03 -3.86 -16.27
C TYR A 221 26.71 -4.16 -17.62
N GLU A 222 25.97 -4.70 -18.60
CA GLU A 222 26.51 -5.05 -19.92
C GLU A 222 26.55 -3.86 -20.88
N ILE A 223 25.57 -2.95 -20.85
CA ILE A 223 25.47 -1.81 -21.77
C ILE A 223 26.76 -0.98 -21.84
N PRO A 224 27.40 -0.56 -20.72
CA PRO A 224 28.60 0.29 -20.79
C PRO A 224 29.83 -0.40 -21.39
N LYS A 225 29.78 -1.70 -21.66
CA LYS A 225 30.90 -2.47 -22.22
C LYS A 225 30.92 -2.46 -23.75
N ASP A 226 29.84 -2.05 -24.40
CA ASP A 226 29.72 -2.05 -25.85
C ASP A 226 29.02 -0.78 -26.34
N ASP A 227 29.81 0.17 -26.82
CA ASP A 227 29.35 1.48 -27.34
C ASP A 227 28.47 1.37 -28.61
N ASN A 228 28.30 0.17 -29.17
CA ASN A 228 27.46 -0.03 -30.36
C ASN A 228 26.00 -0.38 -30.05
N ILE A 229 25.65 -0.50 -28.77
CA ILE A 229 24.27 -0.81 -28.36
C ILE A 229 23.41 0.47 -28.39
N GLY A 230 22.57 0.63 -29.40
CA GLY A 230 21.64 1.76 -29.49
C GLY A 230 20.22 1.47 -28.99
N THR A 231 19.82 0.19 -28.96
CA THR A 231 18.47 -0.23 -28.53
C THR A 231 18.53 -1.57 -27.83
N VAL A 232 17.79 -1.67 -26.71
CA VAL A 232 17.58 -2.92 -25.98
C VAL A 232 16.08 -3.19 -25.96
N THR A 233 15.67 -4.35 -26.49
CA THR A 233 14.27 -4.77 -26.55
C THR A 233 14.06 -6.01 -25.67
N ILE A 234 13.16 -5.93 -24.71
CA ILE A 234 12.77 -7.05 -23.84
C ILE A 234 11.61 -7.79 -24.48
N LEU A 235 11.88 -8.95 -25.09
CA LEU A 235 10.89 -9.73 -25.83
C LEU A 235 10.18 -10.79 -25.00
N SER A 236 10.92 -11.46 -24.07
CA SER A 236 10.35 -12.51 -23.21
C SER A 236 11.23 -12.72 -21.99
N LEU A 237 10.60 -13.11 -20.88
CA LEU A 237 11.30 -13.44 -19.62
C LEU A 237 11.82 -14.89 -19.58
N ILE A 238 11.51 -15.71 -20.55
CA ILE A 238 11.93 -17.13 -20.60
C ILE A 238 13.45 -17.26 -20.70
N HIS A 239 14.14 -16.23 -21.19
CA HIS A 239 15.61 -16.21 -21.33
C HIS A 239 16.36 -15.70 -20.09
N ILE A 240 15.67 -15.31 -19.03
CA ILE A 240 16.32 -14.78 -17.81
C ILE A 240 16.87 -15.90 -16.90
N SER A 241 16.37 -17.13 -17.06
CA SER A 241 16.85 -18.29 -16.28
C SER A 241 18.09 -18.98 -16.88
N GLU A 242 18.50 -18.62 -18.09
CA GLU A 242 19.74 -19.11 -18.69
C GLU A 242 20.61 -17.93 -19.14
N PRO A 243 21.88 -17.82 -18.69
CA PRO A 243 22.80 -16.81 -19.20
C PRO A 243 23.24 -17.20 -20.60
N THR A 244 22.36 -17.12 -21.58
CA THR A 244 22.68 -17.34 -22.97
C THR A 244 23.04 -15.99 -23.58
N ARG A 245 24.34 -15.82 -23.80
CA ARG A 245 24.88 -14.83 -24.72
C ARG A 245 24.17 -14.97 -26.07
N ARG A 246 23.11 -14.23 -26.35
CA ARG A 246 22.60 -13.88 -27.70
C ARG A 246 21.20 -13.35 -27.67
N SER A 247 21.09 -12.22 -28.07
CA SER A 247 20.35 -11.39 -29.02
C SER A 247 19.96 -10.06 -28.40
N TYR A 248 20.94 -9.23 -28.45
CA TYR A 248 20.72 -7.80 -28.44
C TYR A 248 20.67 -7.41 -29.93
N ILE A 249 19.51 -7.41 -30.55
CA ILE A 249 19.19 -6.71 -31.80
C ILE A 249 17.71 -6.32 -31.74
#